data_c484931d4ff83ef847f456274552d247
#
_entry.id   c484931d4ff83ef847f456274552d247
#
_cell.length_a   1.000
_cell.length_b   1.000
_cell.length_c   1.000
_cell.angle_alpha   90.00
_cell.angle_beta   90.00
_cell.angle_gamma   90.00
#
_symmetry.space_group_name_H-M   'P 1'
#
loop_
_entity.id
_entity.type
_entity.pdbx_description
1 polymer ?
#
loop_
_entity_poly.entity_id
_entity_poly.type
_entity_poly.pdbx_seq_one_letter_code
_entity_poly.pdbx_strand_id
1 'polypeptide(L)'
;MKKLLSGSYYIVLLLGVLFVVGSFLFAKNETHFRKGEIAGHQQITPQSITQVDEMTKEYVFSGEQFTGKNICLAFYSIHLGIEVYEDGELIYDLKPVPGIFGTTPGSVWNFLEIEPGCGQVIVRTHAAYRRVGGETLSFYIGEAVDEVLYLSLIHI
;
A
#
# COMPACT_ATOMS: atom_id res chain seq x y z
N MET A 1 -34.70 -33.52 -24.78
CA MET A 1 -33.38 -33.01 -24.38
C MET A 1 -33.27 -31.49 -24.41
N LYS A 2 -33.68 -30.72 -25.42
CA LYS A 2 -33.54 -29.23 -25.45
C LYS A 2 -34.23 -28.50 -24.28
N LYS A 3 -35.36 -28.95 -23.75
CA LYS A 3 -36.05 -28.29 -22.62
C LYS A 3 -35.34 -28.47 -21.27
N LEU A 4 -34.64 -29.59 -21.05
CA LEU A 4 -33.87 -29.83 -19.81
C LEU A 4 -32.61 -28.94 -19.75
N LEU A 5 -31.92 -28.77 -20.89
CA LEU A 5 -30.77 -27.88 -20.98
C LEU A 5 -31.13 -26.41 -20.73
N SER A 6 -32.34 -25.98 -21.13
CA SER A 6 -32.82 -24.60 -20.86
C SER A 6 -33.10 -24.38 -19.38
N GLY A 7 -33.70 -25.36 -18.66
CA GLY A 7 -33.96 -25.25 -17.23
C GLY A 7 -32.67 -25.16 -16.38
N SER A 8 -31.66 -25.98 -16.69
CA SER A 8 -30.38 -25.96 -16.01
C SER A 8 -29.63 -24.62 -16.22
N TYR A 9 -29.74 -24.05 -17.39
CA TYR A 9 -29.14 -22.73 -17.69
C TYR A 9 -29.72 -21.62 -16.80
N TYR A 10 -31.06 -21.58 -16.64
CA TYR A 10 -31.69 -20.56 -15.79
C TYR A 10 -31.37 -20.78 -14.29
N ILE A 11 -31.19 -22.00 -13.84
CA ILE A 11 -30.78 -22.31 -12.47
C ILE A 11 -29.36 -21.79 -12.22
N VAL A 12 -28.41 -22.05 -13.12
CA VAL A 12 -27.01 -21.57 -13.00
C VAL A 12 -26.97 -20.06 -13.03
N LEU A 13 -27.73 -19.43 -13.93
CA LEU A 13 -27.81 -17.97 -14.02
C LEU A 13 -28.39 -17.36 -12.73
N LEU A 14 -29.45 -17.94 -12.17
CA LEU A 14 -30.05 -17.50 -10.92
C LEU A 14 -29.05 -17.61 -9.75
N LEU A 15 -28.37 -18.76 -9.65
CA LEU A 15 -27.32 -18.96 -8.63
C LEU A 15 -26.18 -17.98 -8.76
N GLY A 16 -25.75 -17.67 -10.00
CA GLY A 16 -24.73 -16.64 -10.27
C GLY A 16 -25.17 -15.25 -9.82
N VAL A 17 -26.41 -14.87 -10.13
CA VAL A 17 -26.97 -13.58 -9.69
C VAL A 17 -27.09 -13.53 -8.16
N LEU A 18 -27.56 -14.60 -7.51
CA LEU A 18 -27.64 -14.68 -6.05
C LEU A 18 -26.27 -14.59 -5.39
N PHE A 19 -25.25 -15.22 -5.99
CA PHE A 19 -23.87 -15.13 -5.51
C PHE A 19 -23.33 -13.71 -5.61
N VAL A 20 -23.52 -13.03 -6.73
CA VAL A 20 -23.10 -11.64 -6.92
C VAL A 20 -23.81 -10.70 -5.95
N VAL A 21 -25.13 -10.83 -5.82
CA VAL A 21 -25.92 -10.01 -4.87
C VAL A 21 -25.50 -10.31 -3.43
N GLY A 22 -25.32 -11.59 -3.09
CA GLY A 22 -24.84 -12.00 -1.78
C GLY A 22 -23.48 -11.42 -1.47
N SER A 23 -22.52 -11.51 -2.40
CA SER A 23 -21.19 -10.92 -2.24
C SER A 23 -21.25 -9.41 -2.05
N PHE A 24 -22.12 -8.72 -2.76
CA PHE A 24 -22.33 -7.27 -2.63
C PHE A 24 -22.93 -6.90 -1.26
N LEU A 25 -23.87 -7.68 -0.76
CA LEU A 25 -24.48 -7.48 0.56
C LEU A 25 -23.48 -7.81 1.68
N PHE A 26 -22.67 -8.84 1.50
CA PHE A 26 -21.59 -9.17 2.43
C PHE A 26 -20.53 -8.07 2.46
N ALA A 27 -20.01 -7.66 1.29
CA ALA A 27 -19.05 -6.57 1.20
C ALA A 27 -19.58 -5.25 1.82
N LYS A 28 -20.87 -4.96 1.65
CA LYS A 28 -21.49 -3.78 2.27
C LYS A 28 -21.59 -3.88 3.79
N ASN A 29 -21.71 -5.08 4.35
CA ASN A 29 -21.68 -5.30 5.79
C ASN A 29 -20.27 -5.30 6.37
N GLU A 30 -19.26 -5.68 5.59
CA GLU A 30 -17.85 -5.62 6.02
C GLU A 30 -17.28 -4.21 5.98
N THR A 31 -17.84 -3.29 5.18
CA THR A 31 -17.48 -1.87 5.26
C THR A 31 -17.93 -1.21 6.57
N HIS A 32 -18.70 -1.92 7.41
CA HIS A 32 -18.86 -1.65 8.84
C HIS A 32 -17.76 -2.27 9.72
N PHE A 33 -16.72 -2.91 9.14
CA PHE A 33 -15.47 -2.97 9.87
C PHE A 33 -15.13 -1.54 10.23
N ARG A 34 -15.36 -1.25 11.46
CA ARG A 34 -15.07 0.04 12.09
C ARG A 34 -13.81 0.58 11.44
N LYS A 35 -13.85 1.83 11.03
CA LYS A 35 -12.81 2.77 11.39
C LYS A 35 -12.69 2.78 12.93
N GLY A 36 -12.41 1.63 13.51
CA GLY A 36 -11.89 1.52 14.85
C GLY A 36 -10.53 2.12 14.68
N GLU A 37 -10.28 3.18 15.37
CA GLU A 37 -8.97 3.61 15.76
C GLU A 37 -8.19 2.35 16.13
N ILE A 38 -7.44 1.79 15.16
CA ILE A 38 -6.36 0.89 15.51
C ILE A 38 -5.42 1.84 16.22
N ALA A 39 -5.34 1.65 17.51
CA ALA A 39 -4.54 2.49 18.39
C ALA A 39 -3.13 2.52 17.80
N GLY A 40 -2.71 3.67 17.31
CA GLY A 40 -1.37 3.85 16.77
C GLY A 40 -1.24 4.13 15.27
N HIS A 41 -2.25 3.82 14.43
CA HIS A 41 -2.19 4.12 12.99
C HIS A 41 -2.43 5.61 12.73
N GLN A 42 -1.41 6.30 12.25
CA GLN A 42 -1.47 7.73 11.97
C GLN A 42 -0.91 8.03 10.60
N GLN A 43 -1.66 8.79 9.79
CA GLN A 43 -1.12 9.34 8.55
C GLN A 43 -0.15 10.49 8.89
N ILE A 44 1.04 10.43 8.28
CA ILE A 44 2.05 11.48 8.40
C ILE A 44 2.30 12.16 7.06
N THR A 45 2.77 13.39 7.14
CA THR A 45 3.18 14.16 5.97
C THR A 45 4.70 14.40 6.02
N PRO A 46 5.39 14.25 4.89
CA PRO A 46 6.81 14.60 4.83
C PRO A 46 6.99 16.11 5.11
N GLN A 47 8.09 16.44 5.72
CA GLN A 47 8.52 17.83 5.96
C GLN A 47 8.81 18.57 4.65
N SER A 48 9.34 17.85 3.67
CA SER A 48 9.55 18.35 2.32
C SER A 48 9.40 17.26 1.27
N ILE A 49 8.95 17.67 0.08
CA ILE A 49 8.86 16.81 -1.11
C ILE A 49 9.63 17.52 -2.20
N THR A 50 10.65 16.87 -2.74
CA THR A 50 11.49 17.41 -3.81
C THR A 50 11.42 16.53 -5.04
N GLN A 51 11.05 17.10 -6.19
CA GLN A 51 11.19 16.45 -7.48
C GLN A 51 12.65 16.60 -7.93
N VAL A 52 13.42 15.52 -7.88
CA VAL A 52 14.86 15.54 -8.27
C VAL A 52 15.00 15.57 -9.78
N ASP A 53 14.21 14.75 -10.47
CA ASP A 53 14.09 14.71 -11.93
C ASP A 53 12.68 14.21 -12.33
N GLU A 54 12.43 13.98 -13.64
CA GLU A 54 11.13 13.53 -14.13
C GLU A 54 10.66 12.19 -13.55
N MET A 55 11.59 11.35 -13.07
CA MET A 55 11.32 9.98 -12.60
C MET A 55 11.59 9.80 -11.12
N THR A 56 12.28 10.75 -10.48
CA THR A 56 12.80 10.63 -9.13
C THR A 56 12.22 11.69 -8.21
N LYS A 57 11.67 11.26 -7.10
CA LYS A 57 11.11 12.12 -6.06
C LYS A 57 11.64 11.73 -4.69
N GLU A 58 11.95 12.72 -3.87
CA GLU A 58 12.37 12.53 -2.48
C GLU A 58 11.34 13.09 -1.52
N TYR A 59 11.07 12.31 -0.47
CA TYR A 59 10.21 12.66 0.66
C TYR A 59 11.09 12.65 1.92
N VAL A 60 11.17 13.78 2.59
CA VAL A 60 11.99 13.95 3.78
C VAL A 60 11.11 14.07 5.01
N PHE A 61 11.41 13.27 6.03
CA PHE A 61 10.73 13.27 7.31
C PHE A 61 11.71 13.66 8.42
N SER A 62 11.24 14.43 9.41
CA SER A 62 11.96 14.63 10.65
C SER A 62 11.86 13.39 11.53
N GLY A 63 12.96 13.00 12.15
CA GLY A 63 12.99 11.89 13.10
C GLY A 63 12.06 12.08 14.30
N GLU A 64 11.73 13.32 14.64
CA GLU A 64 10.74 13.63 15.68
C GLU A 64 9.34 13.07 15.42
N GLN A 65 9.02 12.72 14.15
CA GLN A 65 7.77 12.10 13.78
C GLN A 65 7.71 10.61 14.16
N PHE A 66 8.88 9.97 14.37
CA PHE A 66 9.01 8.55 14.68
C PHE A 66 9.26 8.34 16.18
N THR A 67 8.25 8.67 16.99
CA THR A 67 8.33 8.54 18.45
C THR A 67 7.58 7.28 18.90
N GLY A 68 8.24 6.44 19.70
CA GLY A 68 7.67 5.20 20.23
C GLY A 68 8.64 4.03 20.16
N LYS A 69 8.15 2.84 20.46
CA LYS A 69 8.89 1.58 20.28
C LYS A 69 8.33 0.86 19.06
N ASN A 70 9.21 0.23 18.29
CA ASN A 70 8.84 -0.57 17.11
C ASN A 70 7.96 0.21 16.10
N ILE A 71 8.33 1.47 15.84
CA ILE A 71 7.60 2.30 14.88
C ILE A 71 7.88 1.81 13.47
N CYS A 72 6.80 1.54 12.76
CA CYS A 72 6.81 1.16 11.37
C CYS A 72 6.35 2.32 10.48
N LEU A 73 7.14 2.66 9.47
CA LEU A 73 6.73 3.51 8.35
C LEU A 73 6.10 2.62 7.28
N ALA A 74 4.84 2.90 6.94
CA ALA A 74 4.10 2.14 5.93
C ALA A 74 3.65 3.03 4.78
N PHE A 75 3.77 2.55 3.55
CA PHE A 75 3.25 3.22 2.35
C PHE A 75 3.08 2.25 1.19
N TYR A 76 2.13 2.56 0.32
CA TYR A 76 1.86 1.78 -0.87
C TYR A 76 2.54 2.41 -2.09
N SER A 77 3.27 1.61 -2.86
CA SER A 77 3.94 2.03 -4.07
C SER A 77 3.44 1.24 -5.30
N ILE A 78 3.29 1.92 -6.43
CA ILE A 78 2.86 1.32 -7.69
C ILE A 78 3.93 1.64 -8.74
N HIS A 79 4.61 0.62 -9.24
CA HIS A 79 5.65 0.74 -10.26
C HIS A 79 6.78 1.73 -9.89
N LEU A 80 7.09 1.83 -8.59
CA LEU A 80 8.16 2.66 -8.06
C LEU A 80 9.25 1.79 -7.44
N GLY A 81 10.49 1.97 -7.88
CA GLY A 81 11.65 1.57 -7.09
C GLY A 81 11.73 2.48 -5.86
N ILE A 82 12.12 1.93 -4.72
CA ILE A 82 12.16 2.64 -3.44
C ILE A 82 13.53 2.47 -2.80
N GLU A 83 14.12 3.56 -2.41
CA GLU A 83 15.27 3.59 -1.50
C GLU A 83 14.85 4.34 -0.24
N VAL A 84 15.15 3.80 0.93
CA VAL A 84 14.92 4.49 2.20
C VAL A 84 16.23 4.63 2.95
N TYR A 85 16.49 5.84 3.37
CA TYR A 85 17.69 6.21 4.12
C TYR A 85 17.28 6.70 5.51
N GLU A 86 18.00 6.24 6.51
CA GLU A 86 17.90 6.68 7.90
C GLU A 86 19.24 7.29 8.29
N ASP A 87 19.25 8.58 8.64
CA ASP A 87 20.45 9.36 8.93
C ASP A 87 21.58 9.23 7.88
N GLY A 88 21.17 9.03 6.61
CA GLY A 88 22.06 8.86 5.47
C GLY A 88 22.52 7.44 5.19
N GLU A 89 22.16 6.46 6.04
CA GLU A 89 22.38 5.04 5.81
C GLU A 89 21.22 4.44 5.03
N LEU A 90 21.50 3.65 3.99
CA LEU A 90 20.48 2.94 3.19
C LEU A 90 19.97 1.73 3.98
N ILE A 91 18.72 1.80 4.46
CA ILE A 91 18.08 0.72 5.23
C ILE A 91 17.15 -0.15 4.38
N TYR A 92 16.69 0.35 3.23
CA TYR A 92 15.78 -0.39 2.35
C TYR A 92 16.00 -0.04 0.88
N ASP A 93 15.95 -1.08 0.01
CA ASP A 93 16.17 -0.94 -1.43
C ASP A 93 15.25 -1.91 -2.19
N LEU A 94 14.12 -1.40 -2.69
CA LEU A 94 13.20 -2.14 -3.56
C LEU A 94 13.55 -1.88 -5.02
N LYS A 95 14.26 -2.82 -5.63
CA LYS A 95 14.67 -2.72 -7.03
C LYS A 95 13.59 -3.19 -8.00
N PRO A 96 13.52 -2.57 -9.18
CA PRO A 96 12.71 -3.09 -10.27
C PRO A 96 13.17 -4.50 -10.69
N VAL A 97 12.19 -5.38 -10.91
CA VAL A 97 12.44 -6.76 -11.36
C VAL A 97 11.94 -6.90 -12.79
N PRO A 98 12.71 -7.54 -13.70
CA PRO A 98 12.26 -7.84 -15.05
C PRO A 98 11.01 -8.74 -15.02
N GLY A 99 9.97 -8.34 -15.72
CA GLY A 99 8.73 -9.07 -15.86
C GLY A 99 8.26 -9.13 -17.31
N ILE A 100 7.14 -9.83 -17.57
CA ILE A 100 6.57 -10.01 -18.92
C ILE A 100 6.18 -8.66 -19.55
N PHE A 101 5.78 -7.68 -18.74
CA PHE A 101 5.30 -6.36 -19.21
C PHE A 101 6.31 -5.22 -18.97
N GLY A 102 7.59 -5.54 -18.74
CA GLY A 102 8.65 -4.57 -18.49
C GLY A 102 9.34 -4.76 -17.15
N THR A 103 10.26 -3.86 -16.85
CA THR A 103 11.04 -3.88 -15.61
C THR A 103 10.37 -2.98 -14.56
N THR A 104 9.79 -3.56 -13.53
CA THR A 104 9.06 -2.82 -12.49
C THR A 104 8.97 -3.61 -11.19
N PRO A 105 8.92 -2.95 -10.03
CA PRO A 105 8.65 -3.62 -8.76
C PRO A 105 7.19 -4.11 -8.61
N GLY A 106 6.29 -3.63 -9.50
CA GLY A 106 4.85 -3.90 -9.38
C GLY A 106 4.16 -2.98 -8.36
N SER A 107 3.17 -3.53 -7.67
CA SER A 107 2.39 -2.84 -6.63
C SER A 107 2.71 -3.46 -5.29
N VAL A 108 3.29 -2.69 -4.37
CA VAL A 108 3.86 -3.21 -3.12
C VAL A 108 3.49 -2.32 -1.94
N TRP A 109 3.06 -2.95 -0.84
CA TRP A 109 3.08 -2.34 0.48
C TRP A 109 4.48 -2.44 1.05
N ASN A 110 5.04 -1.30 1.43
CA ASN A 110 6.35 -1.20 2.07
C ASN A 110 6.14 -0.98 3.56
N PHE A 111 6.77 -1.81 4.39
CA PHE A 111 6.73 -1.73 5.84
C PHE A 111 8.17 -1.71 6.35
N LEU A 112 8.54 -0.64 7.03
CA LEU A 112 9.91 -0.39 7.44
C LEU A 112 9.94 0.00 8.92
N GLU A 113 10.66 -0.76 9.70
CA GLU A 113 10.93 -0.40 11.08
C GLU A 113 11.96 0.74 11.09
N ILE A 114 11.63 1.82 11.79
CA ILE A 114 12.48 3.00 11.92
C ILE A 114 13.04 3.04 13.34
N GLU A 115 14.35 3.26 13.46
CA GLU A 115 14.99 3.31 14.76
C GLU A 115 14.54 4.53 15.58
N PRO A 116 14.13 4.33 16.85
CA PRO A 116 13.76 5.44 17.70
C PRO A 116 14.95 6.39 17.93
N GLY A 117 14.73 7.67 17.67
CA GLY A 117 15.75 8.69 17.87
C GLY A 117 16.61 9.00 16.65
N CYS A 118 16.26 8.43 15.48
CA CYS A 118 16.85 8.88 14.22
C CYS A 118 16.63 10.38 14.04
N GLY A 119 17.55 11.07 13.35
CA GLY A 119 17.42 12.49 13.07
C GLY A 119 16.54 12.76 11.84
N GLN A 120 16.66 11.93 10.82
CA GLN A 120 15.98 12.12 9.54
C GLN A 120 15.73 10.80 8.82
N VAL A 121 14.56 10.69 8.18
CA VAL A 121 14.24 9.61 7.24
C VAL A 121 13.99 10.19 5.86
N ILE A 122 14.63 9.63 4.83
CA ILE A 122 14.44 10.01 3.44
C ILE A 122 13.91 8.83 2.65
N VAL A 123 12.76 8.98 2.01
CA VAL A 123 12.22 8.01 1.06
C VAL A 123 12.43 8.57 -0.34
N ARG A 124 13.28 7.90 -1.13
CA ARG A 124 13.52 8.23 -2.54
C ARG A 124 12.79 7.24 -3.42
N THR A 125 12.04 7.75 -4.38
CA THR A 125 11.27 6.93 -5.33
C THR A 125 11.81 7.09 -6.73
N HIS A 126 11.87 5.97 -7.48
CA HIS A 126 12.27 5.93 -8.88
C HIS A 126 11.15 5.31 -9.71
N ALA A 127 10.45 6.13 -10.49
CA ALA A 127 9.34 5.65 -11.29
C ALA A 127 9.82 4.77 -12.45
N ALA A 128 9.19 3.61 -12.65
CA ALA A 128 9.46 2.75 -13.78
C ALA A 128 8.94 3.36 -15.11
N TYR A 129 7.96 4.26 -15.02
CA TYR A 129 7.31 4.90 -16.17
C TYR A 129 7.06 6.39 -15.87
N ARG A 130 7.23 7.26 -16.89
CA ARG A 130 6.98 8.71 -16.77
C ARG A 130 5.62 9.06 -16.17
N ARG A 131 4.58 8.28 -16.50
CA ARG A 131 3.22 8.52 -16.01
C ARG A 131 3.10 8.42 -14.49
N VAL A 132 3.93 7.62 -13.84
CA VAL A 132 3.90 7.38 -12.40
C VAL A 132 4.80 8.33 -11.62
N GLY A 133 5.78 8.96 -12.29
CA GLY A 133 6.74 9.87 -11.65
C GLY A 133 6.10 11.11 -11.01
N GLY A 134 4.88 11.49 -11.43
CA GLY A 134 4.13 12.62 -10.87
C GLY A 134 3.28 12.29 -9.65
N GLU A 135 3.04 11.01 -9.35
CA GLU A 135 2.18 10.61 -8.23
C GLU A 135 2.84 10.92 -6.87
N THR A 136 2.00 11.25 -5.89
CA THR A 136 2.45 11.51 -4.52
C THR A 136 2.00 10.36 -3.62
N LEU A 137 2.92 9.85 -2.82
CA LEU A 137 2.65 8.76 -1.89
C LEU A 137 1.97 9.28 -0.62
N SER A 138 1.13 8.44 -0.03
CA SER A 138 0.61 8.62 1.33
C SER A 138 1.40 7.74 2.28
N PHE A 139 1.80 8.30 3.41
CA PHE A 139 2.63 7.63 4.40
C PHE A 139 1.88 7.50 5.72
N TYR A 140 2.12 6.39 6.40
CA TYR A 140 1.48 6.04 7.66
C TYR A 140 2.54 5.58 8.64
N ILE A 141 2.31 5.82 9.93
CA ILE A 141 3.12 5.29 11.02
C ILE A 141 2.23 4.61 12.05
N GLY A 142 2.76 3.58 12.66
CA GLY A 142 2.10 2.83 13.74
C GLY A 142 3.03 1.78 14.31
N GLU A 143 2.54 0.97 15.26
CA GLU A 143 3.29 -0.21 15.68
C GLU A 143 3.32 -1.24 14.54
N ALA A 144 4.46 -1.87 14.30
CA ALA A 144 4.68 -2.74 13.14
C ALA A 144 3.62 -3.85 12.99
N VAL A 145 3.16 -4.42 14.10
CA VAL A 145 2.13 -5.47 14.11
C VAL A 145 0.77 -4.90 13.71
N ASP A 146 0.42 -3.73 14.21
CA ASP A 146 -0.87 -3.08 13.94
C ASP A 146 -0.96 -2.62 12.49
N GLU A 147 0.12 -2.08 11.93
CA GLU A 147 0.19 -1.66 10.52
C GLU A 147 0.01 -2.83 9.56
N VAL A 148 0.73 -3.93 9.77
CA VAL A 148 0.62 -5.14 8.92
C VAL A 148 -0.79 -5.72 9.02
N LEU A 149 -1.38 -5.81 10.20
CA LEU A 149 -2.73 -6.32 10.39
C LEU A 149 -3.78 -5.40 9.75
N TYR A 150 -3.67 -4.08 9.96
CA TYR A 150 -4.60 -3.11 9.41
C TYR A 150 -4.64 -3.14 7.88
N LEU A 151 -3.46 -3.09 7.26
CA LEU A 151 -3.36 -3.01 5.80
C LEU A 151 -3.62 -4.35 5.13
N SER A 152 -3.35 -5.48 5.77
CA SER A 152 -3.72 -6.80 5.25
C SER A 152 -5.23 -7.05 5.28
N LEU A 153 -5.95 -6.47 6.23
CA LEU A 153 -7.42 -6.59 6.33
C LEU A 153 -8.18 -5.73 5.31
N ILE A 154 -7.57 -4.66 4.79
CA ILE A 154 -8.18 -3.80 3.77
C ILE A 154 -8.15 -4.45 2.38
N HIS A 155 -7.26 -5.44 2.15
CA HIS A 155 -7.05 -6.07 0.84
C HIS A 155 -7.69 -7.46 0.70
N ILE A 156 -8.47 -7.93 1.65
CA ILE A 156 -9.31 -9.11 1.55
C ILE A 156 -10.75 -8.67 1.23
#